data_80ef55bd64dde0690f19a1d96e2d999b
#
_entry.id   80ef55bd64dde0690f19a1d96e2d999b
#
_cell.length_a   1.000
_cell.length_b   1.000
_cell.length_c   1.000
_cell.angle_alpha   90.00
_cell.angle_beta   90.00
_cell.angle_gamma   90.00
#
_symmetry.space_group_name_H-M   'P 1'
#
loop_
_entity.id
_entity.type
_entity.pdbx_description
1 polymer ?
#
loop_
_entity_poly.entity_id
_entity_poly.type
_entity_poly.pdbx_seq_one_letter_code
_entity_poly.pdbx_strand_id
1 'polypeptide(L)'
;MKVSIYAPSYKRPEKSITQIHYPCVKVVVCESQADEYIKNGNDVVVCPDSAQGNISRIRNWILDNLYNDSDCLMIIDDDCSYIGYYNNQKQYKFENDQLLEFCSSSALLCDELGYKHFGFNCVADKGAYREYTPFGFT
;
A
#
# COMPACT_ATOMS: atom_id res chain seq x y z
N MET A 1 6.71 -15.49 1.83
CA MET A 1 6.70 -14.38 2.81
C MET A 1 5.29 -13.88 3.03
N LYS A 2 4.91 -13.62 4.27
CA LYS A 2 3.63 -13.00 4.62
C LYS A 2 3.74 -11.48 4.43
N VAL A 3 2.91 -10.92 3.56
CA VAL A 3 2.86 -9.48 3.28
C VAL A 3 1.58 -8.90 3.87
N SER A 4 1.69 -7.77 4.54
CA SER A 4 0.56 -6.95 4.98
C SER A 4 0.61 -5.60 4.26
N ILE A 5 -0.54 -5.14 3.75
CA ILE A 5 -0.64 -3.90 2.99
C ILE A 5 -1.60 -2.95 3.70
N TYR A 6 -1.13 -1.75 4.01
CA TYR A 6 -1.88 -0.72 4.72
C TYR A 6 -1.99 0.57 3.92
N ALA A 7 -3.14 1.22 4.02
CA ALA A 7 -3.41 2.51 3.41
C ALA A 7 -3.84 3.52 4.49
N PRO A 8 -2.99 4.48 4.86
CA PRO A 8 -3.41 5.53 5.79
C PRO A 8 -4.47 6.41 5.12
N SER A 9 -5.53 6.76 5.87
CA SER A 9 -6.60 7.62 5.40
C SER A 9 -7.00 8.63 6.48
N TYR A 10 -7.43 9.82 6.05
CA TYR A 10 -7.82 10.90 6.95
C TYR A 10 -8.90 11.77 6.32
N LYS A 11 -10.05 11.94 7.02
CA LYS A 11 -11.19 12.78 6.61
C LYS A 11 -11.75 12.43 5.22
N ARG A 12 -11.68 11.16 4.83
CA ARG A 12 -12.27 10.61 3.61
C ARG A 12 -13.00 9.32 3.95
N PRO A 13 -14.13 9.37 4.69
CA PRO A 13 -14.76 8.18 5.26
C PRO A 13 -15.49 7.31 4.24
N GLU A 14 -15.59 7.75 2.99
CA GLU A 14 -16.15 6.94 1.91
C GLU A 14 -15.35 5.63 1.77
N LYS A 15 -15.94 4.64 1.10
CA LYS A 15 -15.24 3.40 0.82
C LYS A 15 -13.94 3.69 0.06
N SER A 16 -12.81 3.30 0.63
CA SER A 16 -11.48 3.49 0.03
C SER A 16 -11.43 2.89 -1.38
N ILE A 17 -11.02 3.70 -2.36
CA ILE A 17 -10.85 3.26 -3.76
C ILE A 17 -9.85 2.11 -3.81
N THR A 18 -8.75 2.20 -3.09
CA THR A 18 -7.76 1.14 -3.00
C THR A 18 -8.36 -0.15 -2.48
N GLN A 19 -9.17 -0.10 -1.43
CA GLN A 19 -9.77 -1.28 -0.84
C GLN A 19 -10.90 -1.87 -1.71
N ILE A 20 -11.59 -1.05 -2.52
CA ILE A 20 -12.56 -1.55 -3.52
C ILE A 20 -11.86 -2.44 -4.54
N HIS A 21 -10.70 -2.03 -5.04
CA HIS A 21 -9.94 -2.76 -6.06
C HIS A 21 -9.06 -3.86 -5.47
N TYR A 22 -8.57 -3.67 -4.25
CA TYR A 22 -7.65 -4.57 -3.56
C TYR A 22 -8.13 -4.83 -2.12
N PRO A 23 -9.07 -5.76 -1.92
CA PRO A 23 -9.63 -6.08 -0.58
C PRO A 23 -8.60 -6.56 0.45
N CYS A 24 -7.41 -6.97 0.01
CA CYS A 24 -6.31 -7.33 0.91
C CYS A 24 -5.71 -6.13 1.67
N VAL A 25 -6.00 -4.91 1.22
CA VAL A 25 -5.50 -3.68 1.84
C VAL A 25 -6.37 -3.29 3.02
N LYS A 26 -5.76 -2.99 4.17
CA LYS A 26 -6.45 -2.44 5.34
C LYS A 26 -6.25 -0.95 5.44
N VAL A 27 -7.32 -0.23 5.70
CA VAL A 27 -7.30 1.23 5.85
C VAL A 27 -6.93 1.59 7.28
N VAL A 28 -5.90 2.41 7.49
CA VAL A 28 -5.49 2.86 8.83
C VAL A 28 -6.09 4.24 9.10
N VAL A 29 -6.91 4.31 10.14
CA VAL A 29 -7.64 5.53 10.54
C VAL A 29 -7.49 5.80 12.03
N CYS A 30 -7.61 7.06 12.44
CA CYS A 30 -7.59 7.40 13.86
C CYS A 30 -8.93 7.07 14.56
N GLU A 31 -8.87 6.90 15.88
CA GLU A 31 -10.02 6.52 16.73
C GLU A 31 -11.23 7.42 16.51
N SER A 32 -11.03 8.73 16.42
CA SER A 32 -12.12 9.71 16.25
C SER A 32 -12.87 9.58 14.92
N GLN A 33 -12.35 8.85 13.94
CA GLN A 33 -12.96 8.68 12.61
C GLN A 33 -13.37 7.24 12.30
N ALA A 34 -12.94 6.28 13.11
CA ALA A 34 -13.06 4.84 12.81
C ALA A 34 -14.50 4.40 12.56
N ASP A 35 -15.45 4.83 13.38
CA ASP A 35 -16.86 4.42 13.27
C ASP A 35 -17.48 4.80 11.92
N GLU A 36 -17.15 5.98 11.41
CA GLU A 36 -17.67 6.46 10.12
C GLU A 36 -17.09 5.65 8.95
N TYR A 37 -15.80 5.32 9.00
CA TYR A 37 -15.16 4.47 8.00
C TYR A 37 -15.75 3.05 8.01
N ILE A 38 -15.95 2.46 9.19
CA ILE A 38 -16.57 1.13 9.34
C ILE A 38 -17.99 1.14 8.79
N LYS A 39 -18.78 2.16 9.12
CA LYS A 39 -20.16 2.31 8.63
C LYS A 39 -20.22 2.36 7.11
N ASN A 40 -19.23 2.95 6.46
CA ASN A 40 -19.14 3.01 5.01
C ASN A 40 -18.49 1.75 4.38
N GLY A 41 -18.27 0.70 5.17
CA GLY A 41 -17.85 -0.62 4.71
C GLY A 41 -16.35 -0.79 4.51
N ASN A 42 -15.51 0.08 5.10
CA ASN A 42 -14.06 -0.12 5.10
C ASN A 42 -13.66 -1.19 6.12
N ASP A 43 -12.67 -2.01 5.77
CA ASP A 43 -11.92 -2.84 6.72
C ASP A 43 -10.79 -1.98 7.29
N VAL A 44 -10.89 -1.63 8.57
CA VAL A 44 -10.01 -0.64 9.19
C VAL A 44 -9.10 -1.23 10.25
N VAL A 45 -7.93 -0.62 10.39
CA VAL A 45 -7.07 -0.71 11.57
C VAL A 45 -7.10 0.65 12.25
N VAL A 46 -7.42 0.65 13.55
CA VAL A 46 -7.57 1.89 14.32
C VAL A 46 -6.23 2.26 14.98
N CYS A 47 -5.79 3.49 14.75
CA CYS A 47 -4.63 4.07 15.44
C CYS A 47 -5.08 5.17 16.40
N PRO A 48 -4.27 5.51 17.41
CA PRO A 48 -4.55 6.66 18.28
C PRO A 48 -4.64 7.98 17.49
N ASP A 49 -5.46 8.91 17.93
CA ASP A 49 -5.55 10.25 17.31
C ASP A 49 -4.21 10.96 17.27
N SER A 50 -3.34 10.72 18.25
CA SER A 50 -1.97 11.24 18.30
C SER A 50 -1.07 10.76 17.16
N ALA A 51 -1.40 9.63 16.51
CA ALA A 51 -0.67 9.13 15.34
C ALA A 51 -0.99 9.92 14.06
N GLN A 52 -2.07 10.68 14.05
CA GLN A 52 -2.44 11.57 12.96
C GLN A 52 -1.75 12.94 13.08
N GLY A 53 -1.87 13.77 12.05
CA GLY A 53 -1.34 15.14 12.01
C GLY A 53 -0.49 15.41 10.77
N ASN A 54 0.24 14.43 10.27
CA ASN A 54 0.89 14.42 8.95
C ASN A 54 1.17 13.01 8.49
N ILE A 55 1.48 12.87 7.20
CA ILE A 55 1.68 11.55 6.56
C ILE A 55 2.87 10.79 7.16
N SER A 56 3.93 11.47 7.55
CA SER A 56 5.10 10.81 8.14
C SER A 56 4.77 10.20 9.51
N ARG A 57 3.98 10.89 10.32
CA ARG A 57 3.59 10.42 11.65
C ARG A 57 2.77 9.14 11.57
N ILE A 58 1.77 9.09 10.72
CA ILE A 58 0.93 7.90 10.57
C ILE A 58 1.72 6.74 9.95
N ARG A 59 2.58 6.98 8.97
CA ARG A 59 3.43 5.94 8.39
C ARG A 59 4.41 5.37 9.41
N ASN A 60 5.01 6.19 10.26
CA ASN A 60 5.87 5.72 11.35
C ASN A 60 5.07 4.87 12.33
N TRP A 61 3.86 5.30 12.72
CA TRP A 61 3.01 4.52 13.60
C TRP A 61 2.68 3.14 13.01
N ILE A 62 2.37 3.06 11.71
CA ILE A 62 2.14 1.79 11.00
C ILE A 62 3.38 0.88 11.10
N LEU A 63 4.56 1.42 10.82
CA LEU A 63 5.82 0.66 10.89
C LEU A 63 6.10 0.16 12.32
N ASP A 64 5.91 1.00 13.32
CA ASP A 64 6.24 0.68 14.70
C ASP A 64 5.26 -0.32 15.34
N ASN A 65 3.99 -0.34 14.91
CA ASN A 65 2.94 -1.09 15.58
C ASN A 65 2.38 -2.27 14.78
N LEU A 66 2.47 -2.27 13.45
CA LEU A 66 1.82 -3.28 12.59
C LEU A 66 2.81 -4.22 11.89
N TYR A 67 4.10 -4.02 12.08
CA TYR A 67 5.13 -4.85 11.44
C TYR A 67 5.20 -6.27 12.03
N ASN A 68 4.83 -6.47 13.31
CA ASN A 68 5.08 -7.70 14.06
C ASN A 68 4.34 -8.94 13.53
N ASP A 69 3.30 -8.77 12.71
CA ASP A 69 2.46 -9.85 12.20
C ASP A 69 2.79 -10.28 10.77
N SER A 70 3.81 -9.69 10.15
CA SER A 70 4.19 -9.93 8.76
C SER A 70 5.70 -9.89 8.53
N ASP A 71 6.16 -10.63 7.52
CA ASP A 71 7.56 -10.61 7.10
C ASP A 71 7.89 -9.35 6.32
N CYS A 72 6.89 -8.79 5.64
CA CYS A 72 6.99 -7.53 4.88
C CYS A 72 5.74 -6.69 5.08
N LEU A 73 5.93 -5.40 5.30
CA LEU A 73 4.88 -4.42 5.42
C LEU A 73 4.97 -3.44 4.26
N MET A 74 3.86 -3.23 3.58
CA MET A 74 3.72 -2.24 2.51
C MET A 74 2.74 -1.13 2.91
N ILE A 75 3.07 0.09 2.52
CA ILE A 75 2.20 1.25 2.69
C ILE A 75 1.91 1.83 1.31
N ILE A 76 0.63 1.96 0.99
CA ILE A 76 0.13 2.55 -0.26
C ILE A 76 -0.91 3.63 0.06
N ASP A 77 -1.29 4.43 -0.93
CA ASP A 77 -2.33 5.46 -0.74
C ASP A 77 -3.75 4.85 -0.78
N ASP A 78 -4.72 5.50 -0.13
CA ASP A 78 -6.11 5.01 -0.01
C ASP A 78 -6.98 5.27 -1.26
N ASP A 79 -6.44 5.95 -2.26
CA ASP A 79 -7.10 6.33 -3.51
C ASP A 79 -6.47 5.70 -4.78
N CYS A 80 -5.71 4.63 -4.63
CA CYS A 80 -5.14 3.89 -5.76
C CYS A 80 -6.21 3.08 -6.48
N SER A 81 -6.59 3.50 -7.68
CA SER A 81 -7.52 2.76 -8.55
C SER A 81 -6.82 1.71 -9.42
N TYR A 82 -5.50 1.80 -9.54
CA TYR A 82 -4.72 0.98 -10.43
C TYR A 82 -3.34 0.70 -9.86
N ILE A 83 -3.04 -0.59 -9.70
CA ILE A 83 -1.70 -1.11 -9.44
C ILE A 83 -1.44 -2.21 -10.47
N GLY A 84 -0.32 -2.17 -11.16
CA GLY A 84 -0.09 -3.11 -12.24
C GLY A 84 1.33 -3.06 -12.78
N TYR A 85 1.53 -3.62 -13.94
CA TYR A 85 2.83 -3.71 -14.61
C TYR A 85 2.72 -3.44 -16.10
N TYR A 86 3.87 -3.14 -16.70
CA TYR A 86 4.02 -3.04 -18.15
C TYR A 86 4.66 -4.30 -18.70
N ASN A 87 4.13 -4.78 -19.81
CA ASN A 87 4.74 -5.85 -20.60
C ASN A 87 4.51 -5.55 -22.08
N ASN A 88 5.56 -5.51 -22.88
CA ASN A 88 5.51 -5.19 -24.31
C ASN A 88 4.70 -3.90 -24.58
N GLN A 89 4.98 -2.83 -23.86
CA GLN A 89 4.32 -1.52 -23.98
C GLN A 89 2.80 -1.54 -23.66
N LYS A 90 2.27 -2.65 -23.14
CA LYS A 90 0.90 -2.77 -22.67
C LYS A 90 0.87 -2.74 -21.14
N GLN A 91 -0.16 -2.13 -20.62
CA GLN A 91 -0.41 -2.01 -19.19
C GLN A 91 -1.38 -3.11 -18.75
N TYR A 92 -1.04 -3.80 -17.68
CA TYR A 92 -1.84 -4.87 -17.07
C TYR A 92 -2.10 -4.52 -15.60
N LYS A 93 -3.37 -4.55 -15.20
CA LYS A 93 -3.77 -4.35 -13.81
C LYS A 93 -3.65 -5.69 -13.05
N PHE A 94 -3.15 -5.62 -11.83
CA PHE A 94 -3.20 -6.77 -10.92
C PHE A 94 -4.63 -6.97 -10.39
N GLU A 95 -5.03 -8.22 -10.33
CA GLU A 95 -6.09 -8.66 -9.44
C GLU A 95 -5.56 -8.73 -7.99
N ASN A 96 -6.47 -8.82 -7.01
CA ASN A 96 -6.11 -8.80 -5.58
C ASN A 96 -5.04 -9.84 -5.22
N ASP A 97 -5.21 -11.08 -5.63
CA ASP A 97 -4.29 -12.18 -5.29
C ASP A 97 -2.96 -12.04 -6.04
N GLN A 98 -2.99 -11.53 -7.27
CA GLN A 98 -1.79 -11.24 -8.05
C GLN A 98 -0.97 -10.11 -7.41
N LEU A 99 -1.61 -9.10 -6.84
CA LEU A 99 -0.92 -8.05 -6.09
C LEU A 99 -0.19 -8.64 -4.88
N LEU A 100 -0.85 -9.49 -4.10
CA LEU A 100 -0.23 -10.15 -2.93
C LEU A 100 0.95 -11.03 -3.33
N GLU A 101 0.81 -11.83 -4.37
CA GLU A 101 1.88 -12.69 -4.89
C GLU A 101 3.07 -11.87 -5.38
N PHE A 102 2.80 -10.80 -6.12
CA PHE A 102 3.83 -9.89 -6.62
C PHE A 102 4.59 -9.19 -5.47
N CYS A 103 3.88 -8.72 -4.46
CA CYS A 103 4.49 -8.10 -3.28
C CYS A 103 5.32 -9.12 -2.49
N SER A 104 4.83 -10.34 -2.32
CA SER A 104 5.54 -11.43 -1.63
C SER A 104 6.83 -11.81 -2.35
N SER A 105 6.78 -11.94 -3.68
CA SER A 105 7.94 -12.26 -4.50
C SER A 105 8.97 -11.13 -4.49
N SER A 106 8.51 -9.87 -4.52
CA SER A 106 9.38 -8.70 -4.43
C SER A 106 10.06 -8.58 -3.06
N ALA A 107 9.34 -8.90 -1.98
CA ALA A 107 9.88 -8.92 -0.64
C ALA A 107 10.95 -10.01 -0.47
N LEU A 108 10.71 -11.20 -1.01
CA LEU A 108 11.67 -12.29 -1.01
C LEU A 108 12.95 -11.90 -1.76
N LEU A 109 12.82 -11.35 -2.95
CA LEU A 109 13.97 -10.88 -3.73
C LEU A 109 14.75 -9.78 -3.00
N CYS A 110 14.05 -8.85 -2.35
CA CYS A 110 14.66 -7.79 -1.55
C CYS A 110 15.52 -8.38 -0.41
N ASP A 111 14.99 -9.37 0.31
CA ASP A 111 15.70 -10.05 1.39
C ASP A 111 16.89 -10.87 0.89
N GLU A 112 16.73 -11.64 -0.20
CA GLU A 112 17.81 -12.41 -0.84
C GLU A 112 18.97 -11.51 -1.30
N LEU A 113 18.69 -10.31 -1.76
CA LEU A 113 19.68 -9.31 -2.13
C LEU A 113 20.29 -8.57 -0.92
N GLY A 114 19.84 -8.85 0.29
CA GLY A 114 20.32 -8.22 1.53
C GLY A 114 19.78 -6.82 1.77
N TYR A 115 18.76 -6.37 1.03
CA TYR A 115 18.10 -5.08 1.24
C TYR A 115 16.96 -5.22 2.26
N LYS A 116 16.67 -4.11 2.95
CA LYS A 116 15.59 -4.02 3.95
C LYS A 116 14.44 -3.11 3.52
N HIS A 117 14.55 -2.50 2.36
CA HIS A 117 13.55 -1.58 1.82
C HIS A 117 13.50 -1.65 0.30
N PHE A 118 12.30 -1.61 -0.25
CA PHE A 118 12.06 -1.49 -1.68
C PHE A 118 10.81 -0.63 -1.93
N GLY A 119 10.62 -0.21 -3.17
CA GLY A 119 9.43 0.53 -3.57
C GLY A 119 9.12 0.28 -5.04
N PHE A 120 7.88 0.57 -5.41
CA PHE A 120 7.43 0.51 -6.80
C PHE A 120 7.35 1.91 -7.39
N ASN A 121 7.46 1.98 -8.71
CA ASN A 121 7.31 3.23 -9.43
C ASN A 121 5.84 3.71 -9.33
N CYS A 122 5.66 4.96 -8.88
CA CYS A 122 4.33 5.58 -8.74
C CYS A 122 3.83 6.24 -10.02
N VAL A 123 4.58 6.20 -11.13
CA VAL A 123 4.22 6.88 -12.37
C VAL A 123 3.38 5.97 -13.25
N ALA A 124 2.12 6.33 -13.46
CA ALA A 124 1.19 5.63 -14.35
C ALA A 124 1.35 6.02 -15.83
N ASP A 125 2.22 6.97 -16.16
CA ASP A 125 2.40 7.46 -17.53
C ASP A 125 3.30 6.52 -18.33
N LYS A 126 2.77 5.98 -19.43
CA LYS A 126 3.52 5.14 -20.37
C LYS A 126 4.75 5.84 -20.94
N GLY A 127 4.71 7.16 -21.11
CA GLY A 127 5.83 7.94 -21.61
C GLY A 127 6.99 8.07 -20.64
N ALA A 128 6.73 7.92 -19.35
CA ALA A 128 7.73 7.98 -18.30
C ALA A 128 8.28 6.60 -17.90
N TYR A 129 7.57 5.51 -18.26
CA TYR A 129 8.04 4.15 -17.99
C TYR A 129 9.21 3.79 -18.92
N ARG A 130 10.30 3.33 -18.32
CA ARG A 130 11.47 2.80 -19.04
C ARG A 130 11.74 1.39 -18.56
N GLU A 131 11.60 0.44 -19.44
CA GLU A 131 11.90 -0.96 -19.20
C GLU A 131 13.40 -1.12 -18.88
N TYR A 132 13.71 -1.99 -17.93
CA TYR A 132 15.11 -2.28 -17.50
C TYR A 132 15.89 -1.09 -16.92
N THR A 133 15.24 -0.03 -16.50
CA THR A 133 15.90 1.04 -15.75
C THR A 133 15.82 0.73 -14.25
N PRO A 134 16.93 0.35 -13.59
CA PRO A 134 16.88 -0.09 -12.18
C PRO A 134 16.65 1.05 -11.19
N PHE A 135 16.73 2.29 -11.62
CA PHE A 135 16.52 3.48 -10.79
C PHE A 135 15.69 4.52 -11.52
N GLY A 136 14.56 4.87 -10.94
CA GLY A 136 13.81 6.07 -11.27
C GLY A 136 13.88 7.03 -10.10
N PHE A 137 14.43 8.20 -10.30
CA PHE A 137 14.22 9.33 -9.40
C PHE A 137 12.97 10.07 -9.90
N THR A 138 11.98 10.17 -9.05
CA THR A 138 10.83 11.05 -9.25
C THR A 138 10.93 12.22 -8.29
#